data_095b1d934e586d5612d1b61ece9ff80e
#
_entry.id   095b1d934e586d5612d1b61ece9ff80e
#
_cell.length_a   1.000
_cell.length_b   1.000
_cell.length_c   1.000
_cell.angle_alpha   90.00
_cell.angle_beta   90.00
_cell.angle_gamma   90.00
#
_symmetry.space_group_name_H-M   'P 1'
#
loop_
_entity.id
_entity.type
_entity.pdbx_description
1 polymer ?
#
loop_
_entity_poly.entity_id
_entity_poly.type
_entity_poly.pdbx_seq_one_letter_code
_entity_poly.pdbx_strand_id
1 'polypeptide(L)'
;MADLNTRISDFIWANLYEKHVKGKNDSFWQSLRDTGTELWLDTGDIEEAEANWSAEMSALTTNNTLLNNEIQKGIYDVFIAEARHIVHELPLESRVREIAFMLNARHGLRLASKFGAYVSVELHTDTAHDIKAIEYYGKRYHEICPDHFIIKVPFTAEGLIGARKLREAGVRINFTLGFSARQNVLVTRAARPDYVNVFLGRIGAFMKDNKLGDGSGAGERAVIATQNWVTAFSARNEWNTSLIAASLRHHNQLEMLSGTDVFTMPPKVASAGRKTLSGKFESRTHENYEVSIYPSAVDYGIEKFWEVDD
;
A
#
# COMPACT_ATOMS: atom_id res chain seq x y z
N MET A 1 8.76 16.82 31.54
CA MET A 1 9.29 16.82 30.15
C MET A 1 8.47 15.85 29.33
N ALA A 2 8.05 16.23 28.10
CA ALA A 2 7.38 15.30 27.20
C ALA A 2 8.28 14.09 26.96
N ASP A 3 7.70 12.89 26.85
CA ASP A 3 8.46 11.70 26.48
C ASP A 3 8.97 11.80 25.03
N LEU A 4 9.87 10.93 24.65
CA LEU A 4 10.50 10.97 23.33
C LEU A 4 9.49 10.83 22.20
N ASN A 5 8.47 9.99 22.36
CA ASN A 5 7.44 9.78 21.33
C ASN A 5 6.61 11.04 21.10
N THR A 6 6.23 11.75 22.16
CA THR A 6 5.55 13.04 22.06
C THR A 6 6.41 14.06 21.32
N ARG A 7 7.70 14.19 21.67
CA ARG A 7 8.65 15.09 20.99
C ARG A 7 8.79 14.77 19.51
N ILE A 8 8.85 13.49 19.16
CA ILE A 8 8.93 13.04 17.76
C ILE A 8 7.63 13.38 17.02
N SER A 9 6.47 13.12 17.62
CA SER A 9 5.17 13.46 17.02
C SER A 9 5.03 14.96 16.77
N ASP A 10 5.34 15.78 17.77
CA ASP A 10 5.31 17.25 17.66
C ASP A 10 6.23 17.74 16.54
N PHE A 11 7.43 17.16 16.44
CA PHE A 11 8.39 17.50 15.39
C PHE A 11 7.89 17.10 13.99
N ILE A 12 7.28 15.93 13.84
CA ILE A 12 6.70 15.48 12.57
C ILE A 12 5.61 16.45 12.08
N TRP A 13 4.82 17.02 12.98
CA TRP A 13 3.78 17.99 12.67
C TRP A 13 4.27 19.43 12.54
N ALA A 14 5.41 19.76 13.13
CA ALA A 14 5.90 21.13 13.19
C ALA A 14 6.08 21.75 11.80
N ASN A 15 5.53 22.97 11.61
CA ASN A 15 5.65 23.73 10.36
C ASN A 15 5.16 22.95 9.11
N LEU A 16 4.23 22.03 9.29
CA LEU A 16 3.59 21.34 8.18
C LEU A 16 2.56 22.28 7.53
N TYR A 17 2.86 22.71 6.34
CA TYR A 17 1.92 23.47 5.52
C TYR A 17 1.99 22.95 4.07
N GLU A 18 0.87 22.48 3.57
CA GLU A 18 0.70 22.12 2.16
C GLU A 18 -0.56 22.81 1.62
N LYS A 19 -0.43 23.45 0.49
CA LYS A 19 -1.61 24.02 -0.19
C LYS A 19 -2.45 22.87 -0.74
N HIS A 20 -3.68 22.76 -0.29
CA HIS A 20 -4.58 21.72 -0.76
C HIS A 20 -4.83 21.82 -2.27
N VAL A 21 -4.75 20.68 -2.96
CA VAL A 21 -5.02 20.51 -4.39
C VAL A 21 -6.38 19.83 -4.56
N LYS A 22 -7.33 20.59 -5.08
CA LYS A 22 -8.62 20.03 -5.47
C LYS A 22 -8.52 19.44 -6.86
N GLY A 23 -8.68 18.13 -6.99
CA GLY A 23 -8.75 17.42 -8.28
C GLY A 23 -9.89 17.99 -9.15
N LYS A 24 -9.67 18.04 -10.46
CA LYS A 24 -10.73 18.31 -11.44
C LYS A 24 -11.41 17.00 -11.80
N ASN A 25 -12.71 17.06 -12.05
CA ASN A 25 -13.45 15.90 -12.55
C ASN A 25 -12.93 15.51 -13.94
N ASP A 26 -12.74 14.23 -14.17
CA ASP A 26 -12.31 13.66 -15.43
C ASP A 26 -13.18 12.46 -15.81
N SER A 27 -13.93 12.60 -16.91
CA SER A 27 -14.85 11.56 -17.36
C SER A 27 -14.16 10.24 -17.71
N PHE A 28 -12.89 10.27 -18.08
CA PHE A 28 -12.09 9.06 -18.31
C PHE A 28 -11.92 8.27 -17.00
N TRP A 29 -11.51 8.95 -15.93
CA TRP A 29 -11.35 8.30 -14.62
C TRP A 29 -12.70 7.94 -14.00
N GLN A 30 -13.73 8.76 -14.21
CA GLN A 30 -15.08 8.42 -13.76
C GLN A 30 -15.58 7.13 -14.43
N SER A 31 -15.39 6.97 -15.74
CA SER A 31 -15.77 5.74 -16.45
C SER A 31 -15.06 4.48 -15.90
N LEU A 32 -13.80 4.63 -15.47
CA LEU A 32 -13.08 3.51 -14.83
C LEU A 32 -13.64 3.24 -13.42
N ARG A 33 -13.94 4.27 -12.65
CA ARG A 33 -14.60 4.11 -11.34
C ARG A 33 -15.99 3.47 -11.43
N ASP A 34 -16.73 3.77 -12.48
CA ASP A 34 -18.06 3.20 -12.71
C ASP A 34 -18.03 1.67 -12.90
N THR A 35 -16.86 1.08 -13.20
CA THR A 35 -16.66 -0.37 -13.18
C THR A 35 -16.52 -0.97 -11.78
N GLY A 36 -16.48 -0.14 -10.74
CA GLY A 36 -16.26 -0.53 -9.35
C GLY A 36 -14.81 -0.37 -8.86
N THR A 37 -13.90 0.18 -9.70
CA THR A 37 -12.48 0.31 -9.37
C THR A 37 -12.19 1.61 -8.64
N GLU A 38 -11.60 1.52 -7.46
CA GLU A 38 -11.04 2.66 -6.73
C GLU A 38 -9.66 3.03 -7.29
N LEU A 39 -9.35 4.33 -7.39
CA LEU A 39 -8.16 4.81 -8.08
C LEU A 39 -7.17 5.45 -7.12
N TRP A 40 -5.95 4.90 -7.08
CA TRP A 40 -4.82 5.40 -6.29
C TRP A 40 -3.64 5.71 -7.20
N LEU A 41 -2.80 6.67 -6.81
CA LEU A 41 -1.50 6.93 -7.46
C LEU A 41 -0.37 6.27 -6.67
N ASP A 42 0.60 5.69 -7.38
CA ASP A 42 1.81 5.07 -6.82
C ASP A 42 3.00 5.98 -7.07
N THR A 43 3.19 6.96 -6.18
CA THR A 43 4.31 7.91 -6.24
C THR A 43 4.59 8.56 -4.89
N GLY A 44 5.87 8.89 -4.64
CA GLY A 44 6.29 9.77 -3.55
C GLY A 44 6.50 11.21 -4.02
N ASP A 45 6.60 11.45 -5.32
CA ASP A 45 6.82 12.78 -5.88
C ASP A 45 5.54 13.61 -5.85
N ILE A 46 5.54 14.67 -5.05
CA ILE A 46 4.37 15.53 -4.85
C ILE A 46 3.97 16.28 -6.12
N GLU A 47 4.94 16.74 -6.92
CA GLU A 47 4.69 17.46 -8.16
C GLU A 47 4.14 16.53 -9.24
N GLU A 48 4.70 15.33 -9.33
CA GLU A 48 4.22 14.27 -10.22
C GLU A 48 2.81 13.80 -9.84
N ALA A 49 2.52 13.68 -8.53
CA ALA A 49 1.19 13.40 -8.04
C ALA A 49 0.21 14.52 -8.43
N GLU A 50 0.57 15.78 -8.20
CA GLU A 50 -0.28 16.94 -8.53
C GLU A 50 -0.61 17.01 -10.03
N ALA A 51 0.35 16.73 -10.90
CA ALA A 51 0.18 16.71 -12.35
C ALA A 51 -0.79 15.63 -12.85
N ASN A 52 -1.02 14.56 -12.04
CA ASN A 52 -1.89 13.45 -12.41
C ASN A 52 -3.14 13.33 -11.52
N TRP A 53 -3.31 14.23 -10.54
CA TRP A 53 -4.41 14.16 -9.59
C TRP A 53 -5.75 14.58 -10.21
N SER A 54 -6.76 13.77 -10.05
CA SER A 54 -8.15 14.08 -10.42
C SER A 54 -9.09 13.86 -9.22
N ALA A 55 -10.32 14.37 -9.34
CA ALA A 55 -11.31 14.23 -8.27
C ALA A 55 -11.73 12.77 -8.00
N GLU A 56 -11.48 11.90 -8.95
CA GLU A 56 -11.78 10.47 -8.87
C GLU A 56 -10.69 9.68 -8.11
N MET A 57 -9.53 10.29 -7.83
CA MET A 57 -8.47 9.66 -7.03
C MET A 57 -8.79 9.76 -5.55
N SER A 58 -8.55 8.68 -4.80
CA SER A 58 -8.90 8.60 -3.37
C SER A 58 -7.69 8.39 -2.46
N ALA A 59 -6.56 7.91 -2.99
CA ALA A 59 -5.38 7.63 -2.19
C ALA A 59 -4.07 7.66 -2.99
N LEU A 60 -2.97 7.59 -2.24
CA LEU A 60 -1.62 7.40 -2.77
C LEU A 60 -0.95 6.21 -2.07
N THR A 61 -0.14 5.46 -2.81
CA THR A 61 0.82 4.52 -2.22
C THR A 61 2.22 5.09 -2.32
N THR A 62 2.97 4.94 -1.24
CA THR A 62 4.40 5.18 -1.19
C THR A 62 5.14 3.88 -0.85
N ASN A 63 6.45 3.94 -0.90
CA ASN A 63 7.34 2.90 -0.40
C ASN A 63 8.71 3.50 -0.08
N ASN A 64 9.54 2.70 0.61
CA ASN A 64 10.87 3.18 1.04
C ASN A 64 11.75 3.67 -0.11
N THR A 65 11.63 3.08 -1.32
CA THR A 65 12.38 3.54 -2.51
C THR A 65 11.88 4.90 -3.01
N LEU A 66 10.56 5.08 -3.10
CA LEU A 66 9.97 6.35 -3.53
C LEU A 66 10.29 7.46 -2.54
N LEU A 67 10.23 7.20 -1.24
CA LEU A 67 10.65 8.17 -0.22
C LEU A 67 12.15 8.48 -0.34
N ASN A 68 13.00 7.48 -0.54
CA ASN A 68 14.43 7.71 -0.71
C ASN A 68 14.73 8.61 -1.92
N ASN A 69 13.99 8.46 -3.02
CA ASN A 69 14.14 9.36 -4.16
C ASN A 69 13.85 10.82 -3.79
N GLU A 70 12.85 11.07 -2.95
CA GLU A 70 12.55 12.42 -2.45
C GLU A 70 13.63 12.94 -1.51
N ILE A 71 14.17 12.08 -0.64
CA ILE A 71 15.31 12.44 0.23
C ILE A 71 16.54 12.85 -0.61
N GLN A 72 16.83 12.10 -1.69
CA GLN A 72 17.97 12.40 -2.57
C GLN A 72 17.85 13.76 -3.31
N LYS A 73 16.65 14.35 -3.38
CA LYS A 73 16.47 15.73 -3.89
C LYS A 73 16.92 16.80 -2.90
N GLY A 74 17.32 16.43 -1.68
CA GLY A 74 17.75 17.36 -0.62
C GLY A 74 16.61 18.10 0.09
N ILE A 75 15.35 17.81 -0.23
CA ILE A 75 14.19 18.51 0.33
C ILE A 75 13.99 18.24 1.84
N TYR A 76 14.66 17.22 2.38
CA TYR A 76 14.60 16.82 3.79
C TYR A 76 15.90 17.07 4.56
N ASP A 77 16.94 17.72 3.98
CA ASP A 77 18.24 17.88 4.63
C ASP A 77 18.15 18.61 5.98
N VAL A 78 17.40 19.70 6.04
CA VAL A 78 17.16 20.45 7.29
C VAL A 78 16.39 19.59 8.29
N PHE A 79 15.32 18.92 7.84
CA PHE A 79 14.52 18.04 8.69
C PHE A 79 15.37 16.90 9.28
N ILE A 80 16.25 16.29 8.48
CA ILE A 80 17.17 15.23 8.93
C ILE A 80 18.16 15.77 9.97
N ALA A 81 18.72 16.96 9.73
CA ALA A 81 19.65 17.58 10.67
C ALA A 81 18.99 17.83 12.04
N GLU A 82 17.77 18.36 12.05
CA GLU A 82 17.00 18.60 13.28
C GLU A 82 16.57 17.27 13.94
N ALA A 83 16.09 16.29 13.18
CA ALA A 83 15.70 14.97 13.67
C ALA A 83 16.86 14.28 14.43
N ARG A 84 18.09 14.41 13.93
CA ARG A 84 19.29 13.86 14.60
C ARG A 84 19.49 14.41 16.01
N HIS A 85 19.13 15.67 16.25
CA HIS A 85 19.22 16.27 17.59
C HIS A 85 18.14 15.71 18.54
N ILE A 86 16.95 15.38 18.02
CA ILE A 86 15.86 14.82 18.83
C ILE A 86 16.23 13.43 19.37
N VAL A 87 16.88 12.61 18.53
CA VAL A 87 17.16 11.20 18.83
C VAL A 87 18.64 10.94 19.21
N HIS A 88 19.42 11.97 19.50
CA HIS A 88 20.87 11.87 19.70
C HIS A 88 21.28 10.93 20.85
N GLU A 89 20.42 10.75 21.85
CA GLU A 89 20.67 9.89 23.02
C GLU A 89 20.48 8.40 22.71
N LEU A 90 19.79 8.06 21.57
CA LEU A 90 19.57 6.67 21.21
C LEU A 90 20.81 6.01 20.62
N PRO A 91 20.94 4.67 20.71
CA PRO A 91 21.93 3.90 19.95
C PRO A 91 21.84 4.17 18.44
N LEU A 92 22.95 4.05 17.70
CA LEU A 92 23.02 4.41 16.28
C LEU A 92 21.95 3.75 15.42
N GLU A 93 21.75 2.44 15.56
CA GLU A 93 20.73 1.69 14.80
C GLU A 93 19.31 2.19 15.09
N SER A 94 19.01 2.46 16.37
CA SER A 94 17.74 3.04 16.79
C SER A 94 17.55 4.45 16.22
N ARG A 95 18.61 5.28 16.17
CA ARG A 95 18.55 6.61 15.55
C ARG A 95 18.18 6.55 14.09
N VAL A 96 18.80 5.65 13.32
CA VAL A 96 18.53 5.49 11.90
C VAL A 96 17.06 5.13 11.69
N ARG A 97 16.56 4.16 12.46
CA ARG A 97 15.16 3.70 12.37
C ARG A 97 14.16 4.80 12.74
N GLU A 98 14.45 5.56 13.81
CA GLU A 98 13.59 6.68 14.22
C GLU A 98 13.59 7.82 13.20
N ILE A 99 14.73 8.16 12.62
CA ILE A 99 14.80 9.19 11.56
C ILE A 99 14.04 8.72 10.30
N ALA A 100 14.18 7.45 9.91
CA ALA A 100 13.44 6.89 8.79
C ALA A 100 11.92 6.92 9.05
N PHE A 101 11.49 6.59 10.28
CA PHE A 101 10.10 6.72 10.70
C PHE A 101 9.60 8.17 10.61
N MET A 102 10.35 9.13 11.15
CA MET A 102 9.99 10.55 11.10
C MET A 102 9.88 11.07 9.66
N LEU A 103 10.81 10.69 8.78
CA LEU A 103 10.80 11.06 7.37
C LEU A 103 9.57 10.49 6.64
N ASN A 104 9.29 9.22 6.85
CA ASN A 104 8.16 8.57 6.19
C ASN A 104 6.82 9.13 6.69
N ALA A 105 6.68 9.35 8.00
CA ALA A 105 5.50 9.99 8.58
C ALA A 105 5.32 11.43 8.06
N ARG A 106 6.39 12.23 8.06
CA ARG A 106 6.37 13.60 7.54
C ARG A 106 5.97 13.67 6.08
N HIS A 107 6.56 12.79 5.27
CA HIS A 107 6.25 12.73 3.85
C HIS A 107 4.80 12.29 3.60
N GLY A 108 4.34 11.26 4.30
CA GLY A 108 2.95 10.82 4.24
C GLY A 108 1.96 11.93 4.63
N LEU A 109 2.26 12.70 5.68
CA LEU A 109 1.44 13.84 6.09
C LEU A 109 1.39 14.95 5.04
N ARG A 110 2.50 15.23 4.36
CA ARG A 110 2.53 16.20 3.26
C ARG A 110 1.59 15.79 2.14
N LEU A 111 1.64 14.51 1.74
CA LEU A 111 0.74 13.95 0.73
C LEU A 111 -0.72 14.00 1.21
N ALA A 112 -1.01 13.52 2.42
CA ALA A 112 -2.37 13.54 2.98
C ALA A 112 -2.94 14.95 3.05
N SER A 113 -2.16 15.91 3.55
CA SER A 113 -2.59 17.31 3.66
C SER A 113 -2.79 17.97 2.30
N LYS A 114 -1.92 17.69 1.34
CA LYS A 114 -1.98 18.30 0.01
C LYS A 114 -3.17 17.80 -0.80
N PHE A 115 -3.47 16.50 -0.74
CA PHE A 115 -4.51 15.90 -1.58
C PHE A 115 -5.82 15.61 -0.83
N GLY A 116 -5.85 15.73 0.51
CA GLY A 116 -7.01 15.35 1.31
C GLY A 116 -7.37 13.86 1.16
N ALA A 117 -6.38 13.00 0.99
CA ALA A 117 -6.53 11.63 0.55
C ALA A 117 -5.85 10.65 1.52
N TYR A 118 -6.20 9.36 1.42
CA TYR A 118 -5.46 8.32 2.13
C TYR A 118 -4.05 8.18 1.57
N VAL A 119 -3.12 7.84 2.46
CA VAL A 119 -1.72 7.54 2.08
C VAL A 119 -1.31 6.22 2.69
N SER A 120 -0.93 5.28 1.85
CA SER A 120 -0.37 4.01 2.29
C SER A 120 1.11 4.18 2.58
N VAL A 121 1.47 4.30 3.86
CA VAL A 121 2.83 4.48 4.37
C VAL A 121 3.46 3.13 4.72
N GLU A 122 4.69 2.89 4.26
CA GLU A 122 5.35 1.59 4.42
C GLU A 122 6.20 1.55 5.69
N LEU A 123 6.10 0.45 6.43
CA LEU A 123 7.01 0.16 7.54
C LEU A 123 8.45 0.04 7.02
N HIS A 124 9.43 0.40 7.85
CA HIS A 124 10.84 0.21 7.50
C HIS A 124 11.16 -1.28 7.31
N THR A 125 11.99 -1.62 6.34
CA THR A 125 12.34 -3.01 6.01
C THR A 125 12.92 -3.80 7.18
N ASP A 126 13.66 -3.14 8.07
CA ASP A 126 14.25 -3.78 9.27
C ASP A 126 13.21 -4.28 10.27
N THR A 127 11.95 -3.85 10.14
CA THR A 127 10.85 -4.35 10.99
C THR A 127 10.20 -5.62 10.45
N ALA A 128 10.51 -6.03 9.23
CA ALA A 128 9.80 -7.07 8.50
C ALA A 128 9.75 -8.43 9.23
N HIS A 129 10.74 -8.72 10.09
CA HIS A 129 10.86 -9.96 10.87
C HIS A 129 10.82 -9.73 12.38
N ASP A 130 10.19 -8.64 12.82
CA ASP A 130 10.04 -8.29 14.23
C ASP A 130 8.59 -7.86 14.53
N ILE A 131 7.82 -8.77 15.13
CA ILE A 131 6.41 -8.54 15.46
C ILE A 131 6.25 -7.30 16.36
N LYS A 132 7.13 -7.14 17.36
CA LYS A 132 7.06 -6.01 18.30
C LYS A 132 7.35 -4.68 17.61
N ALA A 133 8.32 -4.67 16.70
CA ALA A 133 8.63 -3.48 15.89
C ALA A 133 7.50 -3.14 14.91
N ILE A 134 6.90 -4.14 14.24
CA ILE A 134 5.73 -3.94 13.35
C ILE A 134 4.59 -3.29 14.14
N GLU A 135 4.25 -3.85 15.29
CA GLU A 135 3.17 -3.33 16.16
C GLU A 135 3.50 -1.92 16.67
N TYR A 136 4.71 -1.70 17.16
CA TYR A 136 5.15 -0.43 17.71
C TYR A 136 5.12 0.71 16.69
N TYR A 137 5.75 0.53 15.54
CA TYR A 137 5.78 1.57 14.50
C TYR A 137 4.44 1.71 13.79
N GLY A 138 3.69 0.63 13.60
CA GLY A 138 2.36 0.68 13.00
C GLY A 138 1.38 1.50 13.83
N LYS A 139 1.36 1.33 15.16
CA LYS A 139 0.56 2.16 16.07
C LYS A 139 0.97 3.63 16.04
N ARG A 140 2.26 3.91 16.04
CA ARG A 140 2.78 5.29 15.98
C ARG A 140 2.41 6.00 14.67
N TYR A 141 2.48 5.33 13.52
CA TYR A 141 1.96 5.91 12.26
C TYR A 141 0.47 6.22 12.35
N HIS A 142 -0.31 5.29 12.89
CA HIS A 142 -1.74 5.51 13.09
C HIS A 142 -2.01 6.70 14.04
N GLU A 143 -1.31 6.80 15.15
CA GLU A 143 -1.43 7.93 16.09
C GLU A 143 -1.09 9.28 15.46
N ILE A 144 -0.13 9.32 14.53
CA ILE A 144 0.25 10.54 13.79
C ILE A 144 -0.87 10.99 12.87
N CYS A 145 -1.52 10.09 12.15
CA CYS A 145 -2.57 10.45 11.20
C CYS A 145 -3.62 9.34 11.06
N PRO A 146 -4.52 9.18 12.08
CA PRO A 146 -5.47 8.08 12.13
C PRO A 146 -6.49 8.11 10.98
N ASP A 147 -6.82 9.30 10.49
CA ASP A 147 -7.85 9.48 9.47
C ASP A 147 -7.35 9.17 8.04
N HIS A 148 -6.05 9.31 7.77
CA HIS A 148 -5.53 9.20 6.42
C HIS A 148 -4.45 8.14 6.23
N PHE A 149 -3.77 7.66 7.28
CA PHE A 149 -2.73 6.66 7.08
C PHE A 149 -3.29 5.24 7.00
N ILE A 150 -2.78 4.49 6.02
CA ILE A 150 -2.95 3.06 5.85
C ILE A 150 -1.56 2.45 5.97
N ILE A 151 -1.36 1.59 6.96
CA ILE A 151 -0.03 1.05 7.27
C ILE A 151 0.30 -0.11 6.34
N LYS A 152 1.39 0.02 5.60
CA LYS A 152 1.82 -1.00 4.64
C LYS A 152 2.77 -1.98 5.29
N VAL A 153 2.31 -3.24 5.44
CA VAL A 153 3.00 -4.32 6.16
C VAL A 153 3.48 -5.38 5.16
N PRO A 154 4.76 -5.83 5.21
CA PRO A 154 5.30 -6.80 4.26
C PRO A 154 4.81 -8.22 4.50
N PHE A 155 4.82 -9.05 3.43
CA PHE A 155 4.44 -10.45 3.47
C PHE A 155 5.56 -11.31 4.10
N THR A 156 5.57 -11.35 5.43
CA THR A 156 6.41 -12.24 6.25
C THR A 156 5.52 -12.95 7.27
N ALA A 157 6.03 -13.99 7.95
CA ALA A 157 5.31 -14.64 9.03
C ALA A 157 5.01 -13.66 10.17
N GLU A 158 6.01 -12.89 10.55
CA GLU A 158 5.91 -11.83 11.58
C GLU A 158 4.97 -10.70 11.12
N GLY A 159 5.00 -10.38 9.79
CA GLY A 159 4.08 -9.44 9.18
C GLY A 159 2.61 -9.86 9.32
N LEU A 160 2.29 -11.14 9.16
CA LEU A 160 0.94 -11.67 9.36
C LEU A 160 0.46 -11.45 10.80
N ILE A 161 1.30 -11.80 11.79
CA ILE A 161 0.98 -11.64 13.21
C ILE A 161 0.86 -10.16 13.57
N GLY A 162 1.85 -9.36 13.17
CA GLY A 162 1.87 -7.92 13.43
C GLY A 162 0.68 -7.18 12.81
N ALA A 163 0.34 -7.50 11.56
CA ALA A 163 -0.82 -6.94 10.88
C ALA A 163 -2.13 -7.29 11.60
N ARG A 164 -2.27 -8.54 12.06
CA ARG A 164 -3.45 -8.95 12.85
C ARG A 164 -3.57 -8.15 14.13
N LYS A 165 -2.49 -8.01 14.91
CA LYS A 165 -2.47 -7.20 16.14
C LYS A 165 -2.83 -5.73 15.86
N LEU A 166 -2.31 -5.16 14.78
CA LEU A 166 -2.63 -3.80 14.36
C LEU A 166 -4.11 -3.65 13.98
N ARG A 167 -4.66 -4.61 13.24
CA ARG A 167 -6.10 -4.62 12.89
C ARG A 167 -6.99 -4.68 14.14
N GLU A 168 -6.65 -5.50 15.12
CA GLU A 168 -7.35 -5.59 16.41
C GLU A 168 -7.27 -4.29 17.22
N ALA A 169 -6.21 -3.51 17.01
CA ALA A 169 -6.07 -2.16 17.55
C ALA A 169 -6.76 -1.06 16.70
N GLY A 170 -7.51 -1.41 15.65
CA GLY A 170 -8.24 -0.47 14.80
C GLY A 170 -7.39 0.21 13.71
N VAL A 171 -6.15 -0.22 13.51
CA VAL A 171 -5.25 0.34 12.49
C VAL A 171 -5.62 -0.19 11.10
N ARG A 172 -5.68 0.69 10.10
CA ARG A 172 -5.88 0.30 8.70
C ARG A 172 -4.61 -0.29 8.11
N ILE A 173 -4.74 -1.43 7.43
CA ILE A 173 -3.60 -2.19 6.91
C ILE A 173 -3.70 -2.39 5.40
N ASN A 174 -2.60 -2.09 4.70
CA ASN A 174 -2.31 -2.55 3.35
C ASN A 174 -1.23 -3.64 3.42
N PHE A 175 -1.62 -4.90 3.20
CA PHE A 175 -0.69 -6.02 3.28
C PHE A 175 0.00 -6.22 1.92
N THR A 176 1.30 -5.96 1.86
CA THR A 176 2.06 -5.83 0.61
C THR A 176 2.92 -7.05 0.28
N LEU A 177 3.40 -7.13 -0.97
CA LEU A 177 4.22 -8.22 -1.52
C LEU A 177 3.45 -9.53 -1.75
N GLY A 178 2.16 -9.43 -2.06
CA GLY A 178 1.38 -10.57 -2.55
C GLY A 178 1.61 -10.83 -4.05
N PHE A 179 1.57 -12.09 -4.47
CA PHE A 179 1.81 -12.52 -5.85
C PHE A 179 0.81 -13.57 -6.34
N SER A 180 -0.09 -14.05 -5.50
CA SER A 180 -1.04 -15.09 -5.87
C SER A 180 -2.32 -15.07 -5.05
N ALA A 181 -3.38 -15.69 -5.57
CA ALA A 181 -4.63 -15.88 -4.87
C ALA A 181 -4.44 -16.66 -3.56
N ARG A 182 -3.60 -17.72 -3.55
CA ARG A 182 -3.32 -18.52 -2.35
C ARG A 182 -2.73 -17.68 -1.23
N GLN A 183 -1.73 -16.87 -1.54
CA GLN A 183 -1.11 -15.97 -0.56
C GLN A 183 -2.11 -14.98 0.00
N ASN A 184 -2.90 -14.32 -0.87
CA ASN A 184 -3.81 -13.27 -0.44
C ASN A 184 -5.03 -13.82 0.33
N VAL A 185 -5.53 -15.03 0.02
CA VAL A 185 -6.56 -15.70 0.84
C VAL A 185 -6.00 -16.05 2.23
N LEU A 186 -4.75 -16.54 2.31
CA LEU A 186 -4.08 -16.79 3.58
C LEU A 186 -4.01 -15.50 4.43
N VAL A 187 -3.55 -14.41 3.83
CA VAL A 187 -3.44 -13.10 4.52
C VAL A 187 -4.82 -12.61 4.97
N THR A 188 -5.82 -12.68 4.08
CA THR A 188 -7.19 -12.28 4.40
C THR A 188 -7.73 -13.06 5.58
N ARG A 189 -7.46 -14.37 5.63
CA ARG A 189 -7.86 -15.22 6.75
C ARG A 189 -7.11 -14.86 8.04
N ALA A 190 -5.79 -14.79 7.98
CA ALA A 190 -4.93 -14.64 9.16
C ALA A 190 -4.95 -13.22 9.71
N ALA A 191 -4.74 -12.19 8.88
CA ALA A 191 -4.55 -10.83 9.32
C ALA A 191 -5.78 -9.93 9.18
N ARG A 192 -6.75 -10.30 8.32
CA ARG A 192 -7.96 -9.51 8.02
C ARG A 192 -7.64 -8.04 7.70
N PRO A 193 -6.69 -7.77 6.79
CA PRO A 193 -6.32 -6.41 6.45
C PRO A 193 -7.43 -5.71 5.66
N ASP A 194 -7.38 -4.38 5.57
CA ASP A 194 -8.30 -3.63 4.69
C ASP A 194 -7.95 -3.87 3.23
N TYR A 195 -6.65 -3.99 2.93
CA TYR A 195 -6.15 -4.18 1.59
C TYR A 195 -5.09 -5.28 1.53
N VAL A 196 -5.16 -6.09 0.47
CA VAL A 196 -4.10 -6.99 0.01
C VAL A 196 -3.72 -6.61 -1.40
N ASN A 197 -2.55 -7.03 -1.90
CA ASN A 197 -2.17 -6.66 -3.26
C ASN A 197 -1.54 -7.80 -4.06
N VAL A 198 -1.59 -7.66 -5.39
CA VAL A 198 -0.84 -8.46 -6.34
C VAL A 198 0.09 -7.56 -7.12
N PHE A 199 1.39 -7.83 -7.05
CA PHE A 199 2.45 -7.14 -7.80
C PHE A 199 2.56 -7.73 -9.21
N LEU A 200 1.59 -7.43 -10.05
CA LEU A 200 1.43 -8.07 -11.36
C LEU A 200 2.64 -7.89 -12.29
N GLY A 201 3.24 -6.72 -12.33
CA GLY A 201 4.40 -6.47 -13.18
C GLY A 201 5.65 -7.22 -12.72
N ARG A 202 5.76 -7.54 -11.42
CA ARG A 202 6.83 -8.38 -10.88
C ARG A 202 6.65 -9.84 -11.29
N ILE A 203 5.43 -10.34 -11.37
CA ILE A 203 5.13 -11.70 -11.85
C ILE A 203 5.60 -11.86 -13.29
N GLY A 204 5.22 -10.95 -14.19
CA GLY A 204 5.66 -10.99 -15.59
C GLY A 204 7.18 -10.91 -15.73
N ALA A 205 7.84 -10.01 -14.97
CA ALA A 205 9.29 -9.90 -14.97
C ALA A 205 9.97 -11.19 -14.48
N PHE A 206 9.49 -11.78 -13.37
CA PHE A 206 10.02 -13.03 -12.84
C PHE A 206 9.95 -14.17 -13.86
N MET A 207 8.81 -14.32 -14.57
CA MET A 207 8.66 -15.36 -15.60
C MET A 207 9.66 -15.17 -16.72
N LYS A 208 9.83 -13.95 -17.22
CA LYS A 208 10.79 -13.63 -18.28
C LYS A 208 12.23 -13.88 -17.85
N ASP A 209 12.63 -13.39 -16.68
CA ASP A 209 13.98 -13.48 -16.16
C ASP A 209 14.40 -14.94 -15.88
N ASN A 210 13.42 -15.78 -15.49
CA ASN A 210 13.63 -17.20 -15.22
C ASN A 210 13.30 -18.11 -16.43
N LYS A 211 13.07 -17.55 -17.62
CA LYS A 211 12.77 -18.30 -18.86
C LYS A 211 11.54 -19.22 -18.76
N LEU A 212 10.54 -18.81 -17.99
CA LEU A 212 9.27 -19.53 -17.82
C LEU A 212 8.21 -19.09 -18.85
N GLY A 213 8.59 -18.26 -19.81
CA GLY A 213 7.77 -17.64 -20.84
C GLY A 213 8.09 -16.15 -20.96
N ASP A 214 7.33 -15.42 -21.79
CA ASP A 214 7.48 -13.98 -21.96
C ASP A 214 6.85 -13.16 -20.82
N GLY A 215 6.10 -13.81 -19.94
CA GLY A 215 5.41 -13.21 -18.81
C GLY A 215 4.12 -12.45 -19.18
N SER A 216 3.72 -12.46 -20.45
CA SER A 216 2.54 -11.75 -20.93
C SER A 216 1.25 -12.30 -20.30
N GLY A 217 0.42 -11.43 -19.76
CA GLY A 217 -0.86 -11.76 -19.14
C GLY A 217 -0.78 -12.58 -17.84
N ALA A 218 0.42 -12.98 -17.39
CA ALA A 218 0.55 -13.81 -16.18
C ALA A 218 0.14 -13.05 -14.91
N GLY A 219 0.60 -11.81 -14.80
CA GLY A 219 0.27 -10.93 -13.69
C GLY A 219 -1.22 -10.57 -13.67
N GLU A 220 -1.79 -10.28 -14.82
CA GLU A 220 -3.19 -9.92 -15.00
C GLU A 220 -4.11 -11.09 -14.59
N ARG A 221 -3.80 -12.30 -15.03
CA ARG A 221 -4.54 -13.51 -14.58
C ARG A 221 -4.44 -13.72 -13.07
N ALA A 222 -3.27 -13.49 -12.48
CA ALA A 222 -3.09 -13.58 -11.03
C ALA A 222 -3.92 -12.54 -10.27
N VAL A 223 -4.06 -11.32 -10.81
CA VAL A 223 -4.93 -10.27 -10.24
C VAL A 223 -6.39 -10.72 -10.27
N ILE A 224 -6.91 -11.09 -11.45
CA ILE A 224 -8.32 -11.50 -11.59
C ILE A 224 -8.65 -12.72 -10.71
N ALA A 225 -7.78 -13.75 -10.72
CA ALA A 225 -7.96 -14.92 -9.86
C ALA A 225 -7.97 -14.53 -8.37
N THR A 226 -7.08 -13.61 -7.97
CA THR A 226 -7.03 -13.13 -6.59
C THR A 226 -8.26 -12.31 -6.23
N GLN A 227 -8.71 -11.42 -7.13
CA GLN A 227 -9.92 -10.64 -6.95
C GLN A 227 -11.12 -11.53 -6.64
N ASN A 228 -11.36 -12.53 -7.50
CA ASN A 228 -12.49 -13.42 -7.35
C ASN A 228 -12.45 -14.20 -6.02
N TRP A 229 -11.27 -14.70 -5.63
CA TRP A 229 -11.13 -15.43 -4.38
C TRP A 229 -11.25 -14.53 -3.14
N VAL A 230 -10.61 -13.36 -3.13
CA VAL A 230 -10.66 -12.43 -1.99
C VAL A 230 -12.08 -11.91 -1.79
N THR A 231 -12.77 -11.54 -2.88
CA THR A 231 -14.18 -11.10 -2.83
C THR A 231 -15.09 -12.19 -2.27
N ALA A 232 -15.02 -13.41 -2.83
CA ALA A 232 -15.87 -14.52 -2.39
C ALA A 232 -15.57 -14.93 -0.94
N PHE A 233 -14.30 -14.91 -0.55
CA PHE A 233 -13.87 -15.28 0.80
C PHE A 233 -14.26 -14.22 1.83
N SER A 234 -14.08 -12.94 1.52
CA SER A 234 -14.48 -11.81 2.36
C SER A 234 -15.99 -11.78 2.57
N ALA A 235 -16.78 -11.94 1.48
CA ALA A 235 -18.24 -11.99 1.57
C ALA A 235 -18.75 -13.12 2.46
N ARG A 236 -18.15 -14.32 2.36
CA ARG A 236 -18.53 -15.48 3.18
C ARG A 236 -18.27 -15.26 4.68
N ASN A 237 -17.28 -14.48 5.02
CA ASN A 237 -16.84 -14.27 6.40
C ASN A 237 -17.21 -12.88 6.94
N GLU A 238 -17.99 -12.10 6.18
CA GLU A 238 -18.40 -10.73 6.53
C GLU A 238 -17.18 -9.79 6.77
N TRP A 239 -16.12 -9.98 5.99
CA TRP A 239 -14.91 -9.14 6.04
C TRP A 239 -14.88 -8.17 4.86
N ASN A 240 -14.14 -7.06 5.02
CA ASN A 240 -14.04 -5.99 4.02
C ASN A 240 -12.59 -5.86 3.51
N THR A 241 -12.00 -6.97 3.05
CA THR A 241 -10.68 -6.92 2.42
C THR A 241 -10.82 -6.66 0.92
N SER A 242 -10.15 -5.63 0.42
CA SER A 242 -10.10 -5.26 -1.00
C SER A 242 -8.76 -5.60 -1.63
N LEU A 243 -8.75 -5.94 -2.91
CA LEU A 243 -7.54 -6.23 -3.66
C LEU A 243 -7.00 -4.98 -4.36
N ILE A 244 -5.72 -4.69 -4.19
CA ILE A 244 -4.99 -3.69 -4.97
C ILE A 244 -4.23 -4.38 -6.11
N ALA A 245 -4.54 -4.04 -7.35
CA ALA A 245 -3.68 -4.33 -8.49
C ALA A 245 -2.50 -3.35 -8.45
N ALA A 246 -1.31 -3.87 -8.13
CA ALA A 246 -0.10 -3.08 -7.90
C ALA A 246 1.00 -3.42 -8.91
N SER A 247 1.97 -2.51 -9.07
CA SER A 247 3.09 -2.69 -10.00
C SER A 247 2.65 -2.73 -11.47
N LEU A 248 1.65 -1.91 -11.83
CA LEU A 248 1.26 -1.73 -13.23
C LEU A 248 2.44 -1.20 -14.06
N ARG A 249 2.59 -1.71 -15.29
CA ARG A 249 3.70 -1.38 -16.19
C ARG A 249 3.22 -0.72 -17.48
N HIS A 250 2.01 -1.04 -17.93
CA HIS A 250 1.45 -0.62 -19.20
C HIS A 250 0.02 -0.10 -19.02
N HIS A 251 -0.33 0.92 -19.78
CA HIS A 251 -1.64 1.55 -19.69
C HIS A 251 -2.82 0.65 -20.08
N ASN A 252 -2.62 -0.32 -20.99
CA ASN A 252 -3.68 -1.28 -21.35
C ASN A 252 -4.11 -2.18 -20.18
N GLN A 253 -3.29 -2.28 -19.13
CA GLN A 253 -3.68 -2.98 -17.91
C GLN A 253 -4.90 -2.34 -17.21
N LEU A 254 -5.14 -1.05 -17.48
CA LEU A 254 -6.34 -0.36 -16.98
C LEU A 254 -7.63 -0.95 -17.59
N GLU A 255 -7.61 -1.31 -18.90
CA GLU A 255 -8.74 -1.98 -19.54
C GLU A 255 -8.79 -3.47 -19.18
N MET A 256 -7.65 -4.15 -19.13
CA MET A 256 -7.56 -5.59 -18.85
C MET A 256 -8.01 -5.96 -17.44
N LEU A 257 -7.95 -5.02 -16.49
CA LEU A 257 -8.19 -5.27 -15.06
C LEU A 257 -9.34 -4.43 -14.51
N SER A 258 -10.04 -3.66 -15.34
CA SER A 258 -11.16 -2.82 -14.90
C SER A 258 -12.21 -3.64 -14.15
N GLY A 259 -12.74 -3.10 -13.06
CA GLY A 259 -13.59 -3.82 -12.11
C GLY A 259 -12.84 -4.47 -10.93
N THR A 260 -11.49 -4.54 -10.95
CA THR A 260 -10.71 -4.89 -9.75
C THR A 260 -10.92 -3.81 -8.69
N ASP A 261 -10.98 -4.18 -7.41
CA ASP A 261 -11.34 -3.27 -6.32
C ASP A 261 -10.51 -1.97 -6.32
N VAL A 262 -9.18 -2.07 -6.48
CA VAL A 262 -8.29 -0.91 -6.42
C VAL A 262 -7.18 -1.01 -7.45
N PHE A 263 -6.89 0.09 -8.14
CA PHE A 263 -5.64 0.28 -8.87
C PHE A 263 -4.72 1.22 -8.11
N THR A 264 -3.45 0.86 -7.92
CA THR A 264 -2.41 1.82 -7.57
C THR A 264 -1.48 2.00 -8.77
N MET A 265 -1.59 3.17 -9.41
CA MET A 265 -1.03 3.45 -10.74
C MET A 265 0.21 4.33 -10.64
N PRO A 266 1.36 3.93 -11.20
CA PRO A 266 2.44 4.88 -11.45
C PRO A 266 1.95 6.04 -12.34
N PRO A 267 2.34 7.30 -12.07
CA PRO A 267 1.90 8.47 -12.84
C PRO A 267 2.08 8.32 -14.35
N LYS A 268 3.17 7.69 -14.78
CA LYS A 268 3.41 7.39 -16.20
C LYS A 268 2.35 6.47 -16.82
N VAL A 269 1.84 5.49 -16.08
CA VAL A 269 0.78 4.58 -16.53
C VAL A 269 -0.54 5.33 -16.59
N ALA A 270 -0.86 6.11 -15.57
CA ALA A 270 -2.05 6.94 -15.50
C ALA A 270 -2.08 7.95 -16.67
N SER A 271 -1.00 8.72 -16.85
CA SER A 271 -0.88 9.70 -17.95
C SER A 271 -0.95 9.06 -19.34
N ALA A 272 -0.30 7.90 -19.54
CA ALA A 272 -0.37 7.17 -20.81
C ALA A 272 -1.79 6.64 -21.06
N GLY A 273 -2.45 6.04 -20.07
CA GLY A 273 -3.83 5.58 -20.19
C GLY A 273 -4.78 6.69 -20.59
N ARG A 274 -4.70 7.82 -19.87
CA ARG A 274 -5.51 9.01 -20.16
C ARG A 274 -5.34 9.55 -21.59
N LYS A 275 -4.15 9.38 -22.17
CA LYS A 275 -3.83 9.87 -23.52
C LYS A 275 -4.21 8.90 -24.65
N THR A 276 -4.19 7.60 -24.39
CA THR A 276 -4.21 6.57 -25.44
C THR A 276 -5.47 5.70 -25.44
N LEU A 277 -6.11 5.50 -24.29
CA LEU A 277 -7.29 4.66 -24.18
C LEU A 277 -8.56 5.44 -24.50
N SER A 278 -9.60 4.72 -24.91
CA SER A 278 -10.88 5.30 -25.32
C SER A 278 -11.67 5.93 -24.18
N GLY A 279 -11.37 5.57 -22.93
CA GLY A 279 -12.16 5.95 -21.76
C GLY A 279 -13.49 5.20 -21.64
N LYS A 280 -13.63 4.07 -22.33
CA LYS A 280 -14.76 3.15 -22.19
C LYS A 280 -14.26 1.89 -21.51
N PHE A 281 -14.68 1.69 -20.28
CA PHE A 281 -14.26 0.56 -19.49
C PHE A 281 -15.42 -0.37 -19.18
N GLU A 282 -15.16 -1.66 -19.18
CA GLU A 282 -16.08 -2.70 -18.79
C GLU A 282 -15.41 -3.60 -17.74
N SER A 283 -16.14 -4.01 -16.72
CA SER A 283 -15.60 -4.89 -15.69
C SER A 283 -15.10 -6.21 -16.27
N ARG A 284 -13.91 -6.64 -15.88
CA ARG A 284 -13.26 -7.90 -16.25
C ARG A 284 -13.31 -8.95 -15.14
N THR A 285 -13.91 -8.64 -14.00
CA THR A 285 -13.96 -9.55 -12.85
C THR A 285 -14.88 -10.76 -13.07
N HIS A 286 -15.64 -10.78 -14.16
CA HIS A 286 -16.40 -11.96 -14.59
C HIS A 286 -15.51 -13.05 -15.22
N GLU A 287 -14.28 -12.71 -15.63
CA GLU A 287 -13.31 -13.69 -16.10
C GLU A 287 -12.90 -14.61 -14.93
N ASN A 288 -12.77 -15.90 -15.21
CA ASN A 288 -12.43 -16.88 -14.18
C ASN A 288 -11.18 -17.65 -14.58
N TYR A 289 -10.19 -17.64 -13.70
CA TYR A 289 -8.99 -18.45 -13.82
C TYR A 289 -8.94 -19.44 -12.66
N GLU A 290 -8.93 -20.73 -12.98
CA GLU A 290 -8.92 -21.79 -11.99
C GLU A 290 -7.69 -21.73 -11.09
N VAL A 291 -7.92 -21.65 -9.79
CA VAL A 291 -6.90 -21.73 -8.76
C VAL A 291 -7.39 -22.67 -7.68
N SER A 292 -6.69 -23.79 -7.50
CA SER A 292 -7.01 -24.71 -6.42
C SER A 292 -6.55 -24.12 -5.08
N ILE A 293 -7.50 -23.68 -4.29
CA ILE A 293 -7.31 -23.32 -2.88
C ILE A 293 -8.08 -24.37 -2.09
N TYR A 294 -7.37 -25.17 -1.32
CA TYR A 294 -8.00 -26.15 -0.45
C TYR A 294 -8.43 -25.47 0.85
N PRO A 295 -9.73 -25.32 1.11
CA PRO A 295 -10.23 -24.67 2.35
C PRO A 295 -9.64 -25.30 3.60
N SER A 296 -9.48 -26.63 3.63
CA SER A 296 -8.85 -27.36 4.73
C SER A 296 -7.40 -26.94 5.02
N ALA A 297 -6.62 -26.56 3.99
CA ALA A 297 -5.26 -26.07 4.20
C ALA A 297 -5.24 -24.67 4.83
N VAL A 298 -6.29 -23.88 4.62
CA VAL A 298 -6.47 -22.58 5.24
C VAL A 298 -7.01 -22.69 6.67
N ASP A 299 -7.71 -23.80 6.98
CA ASP A 299 -8.34 -24.02 8.28
C ASP A 299 -7.43 -24.78 9.28
N TYR A 300 -6.32 -25.36 8.82
CA TYR A 300 -5.37 -26.09 9.70
C TYR A 300 -4.63 -25.19 10.69
N GLY A 301 -5.32 -24.79 11.77
CA GLY A 301 -4.70 -24.12 12.92
C GLY A 301 -4.18 -22.71 12.63
N ILE A 302 -4.51 -22.15 11.48
CA ILE A 302 -4.10 -20.79 11.12
C ILE A 302 -4.69 -19.74 12.07
N GLU A 303 -5.84 -20.02 12.68
CA GLU A 303 -6.37 -19.18 13.75
C GLU A 303 -5.48 -19.10 14.98
N LYS A 304 -4.60 -20.10 15.18
CA LYS A 304 -3.66 -20.14 16.29
C LYS A 304 -2.27 -19.61 15.93
N PHE A 305 -2.10 -19.17 14.68
CA PHE A 305 -0.80 -18.68 14.21
C PHE A 305 -0.28 -17.47 15.00
N TRP A 306 -1.20 -16.68 15.55
CA TRP A 306 -0.89 -15.51 16.40
C TRP A 306 -0.96 -15.79 17.89
N GLU A 307 -1.30 -17.01 18.30
CA GLU A 307 -1.27 -17.46 19.69
C GLU A 307 0.10 -18.04 20.08
N VAL A 308 1.11 -17.83 19.26
CA VAL A 308 2.49 -18.26 19.56
C VAL A 308 2.97 -17.47 20.76
N ASP A 309 3.29 -18.19 21.83
CA ASP A 309 3.87 -17.63 23.06
C ASP A 309 5.15 -16.84 22.75
N ASP A 310 5.37 -15.77 23.53
CA ASP A 310 6.51 -14.86 23.41
C ASP A 310 7.88 -15.57 23.51
#